data_a9f1b7b434f6cd49fb05713e587ab405
#
_entry.id   a9f1b7b434f6cd49fb05713e587ab405
#
_cell.length_a   1.000
_cell.length_b   1.000
_cell.length_c   1.000
_cell.angle_alpha   90.00
_cell.angle_beta   90.00
_cell.angle_gamma   90.00
#
_symmetry.space_group_name_H-M   'P 1'
#
loop_
_entity.id
_entity.type
_entity.pdbx_description
1 polymer ?
#
loop_
_entity_poly.entity_id
_entity_poly.type
_entity_poly.pdbx_seq_one_letter_code
_entity_poly.pdbx_strand_id
1 'polypeptide(L)'
;MDFEKSLDRFLRQIARVRTGSKDTENAYRRDVERFLEYLREHHIDSFEHVTKTDVSDYFTQLRDGEIGGKPLSNSSYARNLSSLKSFYRYLNRFEGIKANPVRIFKGGSIRRKLPEFLT
;
A
#
# COMPACT_ATOMS: atom_id res chain seq x y z
N MET A 1 8.84 -6.50 14.63
CA MET A 1 9.42 -5.87 13.44
C MET A 1 9.25 -4.36 13.51
N ASP A 2 10.25 -3.64 13.07
CA ASP A 2 10.18 -2.18 13.11
C ASP A 2 9.72 -1.67 11.74
N PHE A 3 8.43 -1.39 11.66
CA PHE A 3 7.84 -0.91 10.41
C PHE A 3 8.42 0.44 9.98
N GLU A 4 8.71 1.31 10.95
CA GLU A 4 9.23 2.65 10.65
C GLU A 4 10.59 2.60 9.98
N LYS A 5 11.45 1.70 10.44
CA LYS A 5 12.78 1.56 9.84
C LYS A 5 12.70 1.05 8.42
N SER A 6 11.80 0.11 8.17
CA SER A 6 11.60 -0.39 6.81
C SER A 6 11.10 0.71 5.89
N LEU A 7 10.19 1.54 6.38
CA LEU A 7 9.69 2.66 5.60
C LEU A 7 10.81 3.64 5.29
N ASP A 8 11.65 3.97 6.27
CA ASP A 8 12.75 4.90 6.03
C ASP A 8 13.71 4.38 4.97
N ARG A 9 14.03 3.09 5.03
CA ARG A 9 14.92 2.49 4.03
C ARG A 9 14.30 2.50 2.64
N PHE A 10 12.99 2.22 2.58
CA PHE A 10 12.25 2.26 1.33
C PHE A 10 12.30 3.65 0.70
N LEU A 11 12.07 4.68 1.51
CA LEU A 11 12.07 6.05 1.01
C LEU A 11 13.45 6.48 0.53
N ARG A 12 14.51 6.03 1.20
CA ARG A 12 15.86 6.29 0.73
C ARG A 12 16.13 5.64 -0.60
N GLN A 13 15.61 4.43 -0.78
CA GLN A 13 15.79 3.71 -2.04
C GLN A 13 15.08 4.44 -3.18
N ILE A 14 13.88 4.94 -2.93
CA ILE A 14 13.15 5.71 -3.92
C ILE A 14 13.89 6.97 -4.30
N ALA A 15 14.41 7.69 -3.31
CA ALA A 15 15.15 8.91 -3.55
C ALA A 15 16.41 8.67 -4.37
N ARG A 16 16.98 7.49 -4.24
CA ARG A 16 18.20 7.12 -4.95
C ARG A 16 17.93 6.76 -6.39
N VAL A 17 16.84 6.05 -6.65
CA VAL A 17 16.52 5.53 -7.96
C VAL A 17 15.76 6.53 -8.81
N ARG A 18 14.91 7.30 -8.18
CA ARG A 18 14.10 8.29 -8.87
C ARG A 18 14.58 9.68 -8.50
N THR A 19 14.78 10.49 -9.52
CA THR A 19 15.08 11.90 -9.31
C THR A 19 13.78 12.67 -9.18
N GLY A 20 12.75 12.00 -8.69
CA GLY A 20 11.44 12.60 -8.58
C GLY A 20 11.36 13.67 -7.52
N SER A 21 10.26 14.38 -7.54
CA SER A 21 10.04 15.46 -6.61
C SER A 21 9.83 14.94 -5.19
N LYS A 22 10.02 15.83 -4.23
CA LYS A 22 9.72 15.52 -2.84
C LYS A 22 8.24 15.21 -2.67
N ASP A 23 7.40 15.75 -3.52
CA ASP A 23 5.97 15.49 -3.46
C ASP A 23 5.66 14.02 -3.66
N THR A 24 6.35 13.36 -4.59
CA THR A 24 6.20 11.93 -4.82
C THR A 24 6.65 11.14 -3.60
N GLU A 25 7.81 11.50 -3.06
CA GLU A 25 8.32 10.83 -1.87
C GLU A 25 7.38 11.01 -0.69
N ASN A 26 6.87 12.22 -0.50
CA ASN A 26 5.93 12.51 0.59
C ASN A 26 4.62 11.75 0.41
N ALA A 27 4.15 11.61 -0.81
CA ALA A 27 2.93 10.85 -1.09
C ALA A 27 3.13 9.38 -0.72
N TYR A 28 4.26 8.79 -1.10
CA TYR A 28 4.57 7.42 -0.74
C TYR A 28 4.67 7.25 0.77
N ARG A 29 5.33 8.17 1.43
CA ARG A 29 5.45 8.12 2.89
C ARG A 29 4.07 8.12 3.55
N ARG A 30 3.22 9.03 3.14
CA ARG A 30 1.89 9.17 3.71
C ARG A 30 1.06 7.91 3.48
N ASP A 31 1.09 7.40 2.26
CA ASP A 31 0.30 6.22 1.92
C ASP A 31 0.75 5.00 2.70
N VAL A 32 2.06 4.79 2.77
CA VAL A 32 2.59 3.62 3.48
C VAL A 32 2.39 3.76 4.99
N GLU A 33 2.60 4.96 5.54
CA GLU A 33 2.40 5.17 6.98
C GLU A 33 0.97 4.85 7.39
N ARG A 34 0.01 5.23 6.57
CA ARG A 34 -1.39 4.94 6.84
C ARG A 34 -1.63 3.43 6.88
N PHE A 35 -1.02 2.70 5.98
CA PHE A 35 -1.12 1.25 5.96
C PHE A 35 -0.45 0.64 7.19
N LEU A 36 0.71 1.13 7.58
CA LEU A 36 1.40 0.63 8.76
C LEU A 36 0.59 0.85 10.03
N GLU A 37 -0.09 1.98 10.10
CA GLU A 37 -0.95 2.27 11.23
C GLU A 37 -2.11 1.27 11.30
N TYR A 38 -2.68 0.94 10.16
CA TYR A 38 -3.73 -0.08 10.08
C TYR A 38 -3.22 -1.42 10.61
N LEU A 39 -2.00 -1.80 10.21
CA LEU A 39 -1.42 -3.06 10.68
C LEU A 39 -1.25 -3.07 12.20
N ARG A 40 -0.81 -1.96 12.77
CA ARG A 40 -0.66 -1.87 14.22
C ARG A 40 -1.99 -2.00 14.93
N GLU A 41 -3.02 -1.36 14.40
CA GLU A 41 -4.34 -1.41 15.01
C GLU A 41 -4.94 -2.80 14.98
N HIS A 42 -4.54 -3.61 14.02
CA HIS A 42 -5.03 -4.97 13.89
C HIS A 42 -4.05 -5.99 14.46
N HIS A 43 -3.05 -5.50 15.20
CA HIS A 43 -2.07 -6.36 15.88
C HIS A 43 -1.28 -7.25 14.92
N ILE A 44 -1.06 -6.77 13.71
CA ILE A 44 -0.21 -7.45 12.73
C ILE A 44 1.19 -6.91 12.94
N ASP A 45 2.10 -7.76 13.35
CA ASP A 45 3.45 -7.35 13.75
C ASP A 45 4.54 -7.66 12.74
N SER A 46 4.16 -8.21 11.59
CA SER A 46 5.15 -8.58 10.57
C SER A 46 4.55 -8.43 9.18
N PHE A 47 5.36 -7.98 8.25
CA PHE A 47 4.93 -7.87 6.86
C PHE A 47 4.58 -9.23 6.25
N GLU A 48 5.17 -10.30 6.76
CA GLU A 48 4.87 -11.64 6.26
C GLU A 48 3.55 -12.17 6.76
N HIS A 49 3.00 -11.57 7.80
CA HIS A 49 1.71 -11.98 8.36
C HIS A 49 0.53 -11.25 7.72
N VAL A 50 0.79 -10.28 6.88
CA VAL A 50 -0.28 -9.56 6.18
C VAL A 50 -0.84 -10.45 5.09
N THR A 51 -2.16 -10.65 5.10
CA THR A 51 -2.83 -11.51 4.12
C THR A 51 -3.53 -10.68 3.06
N LYS A 52 -3.98 -11.36 2.00
CA LYS A 52 -4.79 -10.71 0.97
C LYS A 52 -6.09 -10.15 1.56
N THR A 53 -6.67 -10.85 2.52
CA THR A 53 -7.87 -10.37 3.20
C THR A 53 -7.60 -9.08 3.95
N ASP A 54 -6.46 -9.01 4.64
CA ASP A 54 -6.08 -7.81 5.36
C ASP A 54 -5.98 -6.62 4.41
N VAL A 55 -5.35 -6.81 3.26
CA VAL A 55 -5.20 -5.75 2.27
C VAL A 55 -6.56 -5.35 1.69
N SER A 56 -7.39 -6.34 1.40
CA SER A 56 -8.74 -6.06 0.88
C SER A 56 -9.55 -5.24 1.87
N ASP A 57 -9.53 -5.62 3.14
CA ASP A 57 -10.25 -4.89 4.18
C ASP A 57 -9.72 -3.46 4.33
N TYR A 58 -8.40 -3.31 4.28
CA TYR A 58 -7.79 -2.00 4.36
C TYR A 58 -8.28 -1.08 3.23
N PHE A 59 -8.25 -1.58 2.01
CA PHE A 59 -8.67 -0.77 0.87
C PHE A 59 -10.16 -0.49 0.88
N THR A 60 -10.98 -1.44 1.36
CA THR A 60 -12.42 -1.20 1.49
C THR A 60 -12.68 -0.06 2.48
N GLN A 61 -12.04 -0.10 3.63
CA GLN A 61 -12.23 0.94 4.63
C GLN A 61 -11.70 2.29 4.15
N LEU A 62 -10.60 2.25 3.39
CA LEU A 62 -10.02 3.48 2.85
C LEU A 62 -10.95 4.11 1.82
N ARG A 63 -11.54 3.29 0.96
CA ARG A 63 -12.48 3.79 -0.05
C ARG A 63 -13.76 4.32 0.55
N ASP A 64 -14.23 3.71 1.63
CA ASP A 64 -15.48 4.09 2.27
C ASP A 64 -15.32 5.29 3.20
N GLY A 65 -14.10 5.74 3.41
CA GLY A 65 -13.84 6.88 4.27
C GLY A 65 -13.69 6.55 5.75
N GLU A 66 -13.67 5.27 6.09
CA GLU A 66 -13.48 4.87 7.49
C GLU A 66 -12.05 5.12 7.94
N ILE A 67 -11.11 5.05 7.00
CA ILE A 67 -9.72 5.42 7.25
C ILE A 67 -9.48 6.74 6.54
N GLY A 68 -8.99 7.72 7.27
CA GLY A 68 -8.70 9.02 6.71
C GLY A 68 -9.88 9.99 6.69
N GLY A 69 -11.06 9.54 7.05
CA GLY A 69 -12.23 10.41 7.23
C GLY A 69 -12.97 10.82 5.98
N LYS A 70 -12.51 10.44 4.81
CA LYS A 70 -13.16 10.78 3.54
C LYS A 70 -13.04 9.64 2.55
N PRO A 71 -14.08 9.36 1.76
CA PRO A 71 -13.96 8.36 0.70
C PRO A 71 -12.90 8.77 -0.30
N LEU A 72 -12.14 7.80 -0.78
CA LEU A 72 -11.09 8.06 -1.75
C LEU A 72 -11.66 8.10 -3.17
N SER A 73 -11.10 8.98 -3.99
CA SER A 73 -11.36 8.94 -5.42
C SER A 73 -10.62 7.74 -6.02
N ASN A 74 -11.01 7.37 -7.24
CA ASN A 74 -10.34 6.29 -7.96
C ASN A 74 -8.86 6.59 -8.15
N SER A 75 -8.51 7.85 -8.45
CA SER A 75 -7.12 8.24 -8.62
C SER A 75 -6.31 8.04 -7.35
N SER A 76 -6.87 8.46 -6.21
CA SER A 76 -6.19 8.31 -4.93
C SER A 76 -6.05 6.84 -4.55
N TYR A 77 -7.07 6.05 -4.82
CA TYR A 77 -7.01 4.61 -4.56
C TYR A 77 -5.88 3.98 -5.39
N ALA A 78 -5.82 4.30 -6.68
CA ALA A 78 -4.78 3.74 -7.55
C ALA A 78 -3.39 4.16 -7.09
N ARG A 79 -3.24 5.41 -6.65
CA ARG A 79 -1.96 5.88 -6.14
C ARG A 79 -1.57 5.13 -4.87
N ASN A 80 -2.51 4.96 -3.93
CA ASN A 80 -2.24 4.21 -2.70
C ASN A 80 -1.82 2.79 -3.00
N LEU A 81 -2.51 2.15 -3.94
CA LEU A 81 -2.16 0.79 -4.33
C LEU A 81 -0.76 0.73 -4.93
N SER A 82 -0.42 1.69 -5.79
CA SER A 82 0.92 1.76 -6.36
C SER A 82 1.98 1.93 -5.28
N SER A 83 1.71 2.78 -4.30
CA SER A 83 2.63 2.99 -3.18
C SER A 83 2.89 1.69 -2.43
N LEU A 84 1.84 0.96 -2.12
CA LEU A 84 1.97 -0.29 -1.37
C LEU A 84 2.65 -1.37 -2.20
N LYS A 85 2.36 -1.42 -3.50
CA LYS A 85 3.03 -2.38 -4.38
C LYS A 85 4.53 -2.10 -4.46
N SER A 86 4.89 -0.83 -4.56
CA SER A 86 6.31 -0.45 -4.58
C SER A 86 6.98 -0.81 -3.27
N PHE A 87 6.28 -0.57 -2.16
CA PHE A 87 6.81 -0.87 -0.84
C PHE A 87 7.04 -2.37 -0.68
N TYR A 88 6.06 -3.20 -1.03
CA TYR A 88 6.22 -4.65 -0.91
C TYR A 88 7.28 -5.18 -1.87
N ARG A 89 7.40 -4.60 -3.06
CA ARG A 89 8.46 -4.98 -3.98
C ARG A 89 9.82 -4.71 -3.35
N TYR A 90 9.95 -3.57 -2.66
CA TYR A 90 11.17 -3.26 -1.93
C TYR A 90 11.43 -4.30 -0.83
N LEU A 91 10.39 -4.61 -0.05
CA LEU A 91 10.52 -5.59 1.03
C LEU A 91 10.95 -6.95 0.50
N ASN A 92 10.36 -7.37 -0.61
CA ASN A 92 10.70 -8.66 -1.22
C ASN A 92 12.15 -8.68 -1.70
N ARG A 93 12.61 -7.55 -2.20
CA ARG A 93 13.92 -7.47 -2.83
C ARG A 93 15.05 -7.24 -1.84
N PHE A 94 14.83 -6.41 -0.84
CA PHE A 94 15.90 -5.94 0.03
C PHE A 94 15.76 -6.35 1.49
N GLU A 95 14.56 -6.67 1.95
CA GLU A 95 14.34 -6.98 3.35
C GLU A 95 14.09 -8.47 3.61
N GLY A 96 14.12 -9.27 2.59
CA GLY A 96 13.92 -10.71 2.75
C GLY A 96 12.50 -11.15 3.01
N ILE A 97 11.54 -10.26 2.86
CA ILE A 97 10.12 -10.60 3.03
C ILE A 97 9.66 -11.40 1.83
N LYS A 98 9.00 -12.52 2.04
CA LYS A 98 8.53 -13.36 0.94
C LYS A 98 7.08 -13.14 0.58
N ALA A 99 6.28 -12.69 1.53
CA ALA A 99 4.87 -12.42 1.29
C ALA A 99 4.71 -11.18 0.41
N ASN A 100 3.70 -11.18 -0.44
CA ASN A 100 3.35 -10.00 -1.21
C ASN A 100 1.83 -10.00 -1.42
N PRO A 101 1.06 -9.66 -0.38
CA PRO A 101 -0.40 -9.72 -0.45
C PRO A 101 -1.03 -8.64 -1.32
N VAL A 102 -0.26 -7.63 -1.74
CA VAL A 102 -0.79 -6.57 -2.61
C VAL A 102 -0.61 -6.91 -4.09
N ARG A 103 0.13 -7.96 -4.38
CA ARG A 103 0.50 -8.29 -5.75
C ARG A 103 -0.70 -8.50 -6.68
N ILE A 104 -1.75 -9.12 -6.16
CA ILE A 104 -2.91 -9.48 -6.98
C ILE A 104 -3.83 -8.30 -7.25
N PHE A 105 -3.68 -7.22 -6.53
CA PHE A 105 -4.55 -6.05 -6.69
C PHE A 105 -4.06 -5.19 -7.85
N LYS A 106 -5.00 -4.64 -8.62
CA LYS A 106 -4.69 -3.80 -9.76
C LYS A 106 -5.47 -2.51 -9.67
N GLY A 107 -4.75 -1.39 -9.70
CA GLY A 107 -5.36 -0.09 -9.51
C GLY A 107 -6.44 0.26 -10.51
N GLY A 108 -6.19 -0.04 -11.76
CA GLY A 108 -7.14 0.34 -12.81
C GLY A 108 -8.30 -0.61 -12.99
N SER A 109 -8.25 -1.79 -12.40
CA SER A 109 -9.25 -2.81 -12.67
C SER A 109 -10.49 -2.74 -11.78
N ILE A 110 -10.48 -1.87 -10.80
CA ILE A 110 -11.60 -1.73 -9.88
C ILE A 110 -12.88 -1.36 -10.59
N ARG A 111 -12.75 -0.62 -11.63
CA ARG A 111 -13.90 -0.10 -12.35
C ARG A 111 -14.61 -1.14 -13.17
N ARG A 112 -13.97 -2.20 -13.40
CA ARG A 112 -14.55 -3.24 -14.21
C ARG A 112 -15.24 -4.27 -13.39
N LYS A 113 -15.26 -4.25 -13.20
CA LYS A 113 -15.86 -5.24 -12.70
C LYS A 113 -16.89 -5.53 -12.83
N LEU A 114 -16.33 -5.05 -13.56
CA LEU A 114 -16.99 -5.26 -13.74
C LEU A 114 -17.62 -5.80 -14.21
N PRO A 115 -17.69 -5.91 -14.58
CA PRO A 115 -18.33 -6.25 -15.01
C PRO A 115 -18.53 -7.04 -15.52
N GLU A 116 -18.17 -7.07 -15.48
CA GLU A 116 -18.33 -7.64 -15.62
C GLU A 116 -18.68 -8.48 -15.86
N PHE A 117 -18.70 -8.43 -15.88
CA PHE A 117 -19.03 -9.03 -15.90
C PHE A 117 -19.55 -9.53 -16.22
N LEU A 118 -19.51 -9.32 -16.29
CA LEU A 118 -19.99 -9.69 -16.26
C LEU A 118 -20.53 -10.09 -16.48
N THR A 119 -20.58 -9.89 -16.60
CA THR A 119 -21.00 -10.10 -16.51
C THR A 119 -21.12 -10.46 -16.51
#